data_d42f303eb418ecb46ffbd9bd6d7dcf91
#
_entry.id   d42f303eb418ecb46ffbd9bd6d7dcf91
#
_cell.length_a   1.000
_cell.length_b   1.000
_cell.length_c   1.000
_cell.angle_alpha   90.00
_cell.angle_beta   90.00
_cell.angle_gamma   90.00
#
_symmetry.space_group_name_H-M   'P 1'
#
loop_
_entity.id
_entity.type
_entity.pdbx_description
1 polymer ?
#
loop_
_entity_poly.entity_id
_entity_poly.type
_entity_poly.pdbx_seq_one_letter_code
_entity_poly.pdbx_strand_id
1 'polypeptide(L)'
;VVSVLYRLAPEHPFPADVEDTIGVYKELLKTYKPQNIGLYGTSAGAILTGETTVKLRQLGLPLPGALGIFSGTGDFSRLGDSWAMYALQGLSGHLDPPDVQKHDKDYVGTTDLKDPVLSPLYADVKGFPPTLFITSGRDILLSGTTILHRHFLAAGVDAQLVAFEALPHAFWNDVNLPESREAYGIMARFLDEKLGK
;
A
#
# COMPACT_ATOMS: atom_id res chain seq x y z
N VAL A 1 -5.85 2.50 -17.40
CA VAL A 1 -5.42 1.77 -16.18
C VAL A 1 -4.71 0.51 -16.61
N VAL A 2 -3.57 0.22 -16.01
CA VAL A 2 -2.79 -1.01 -16.17
C VAL A 2 -2.82 -1.76 -14.85
N SER A 3 -3.27 -3.01 -14.88
CA SER A 3 -3.27 -3.90 -13.72
C SER A 3 -2.08 -4.86 -13.83
N VAL A 4 -1.24 -4.89 -12.79
CA VAL A 4 -0.07 -5.76 -12.77
C VAL A 4 -0.47 -7.14 -12.28
N LEU A 5 -0.27 -8.16 -13.10
CA LEU A 5 -0.40 -9.55 -12.71
C LEU A 5 0.97 -10.03 -12.18
N TYR A 6 1.24 -9.74 -10.91
CA TYR A 6 2.51 -10.09 -10.29
C TYR A 6 2.51 -11.53 -9.75
N ARG A 7 3.70 -12.10 -9.66
CA ARG A 7 3.94 -13.44 -9.09
C ARG A 7 3.57 -13.47 -7.61
N LEU A 8 3.05 -14.60 -7.16
CA LEU A 8 2.51 -14.77 -5.81
C LEU A 8 3.37 -15.71 -4.95
N ALA A 9 3.45 -15.44 -3.66
CA ALA A 9 3.94 -16.36 -2.66
C ALA A 9 2.93 -17.52 -2.46
N PRO A 10 3.36 -18.71 -2.03
CA PRO A 10 4.73 -19.06 -1.61
C PRO A 10 5.68 -19.42 -2.75
N GLU A 11 5.18 -19.64 -3.99
CA GLU A 11 6.01 -20.05 -5.14
C GLU A 11 7.04 -18.98 -5.51
N HIS A 12 6.68 -17.73 -5.30
CA HIS A 12 7.50 -16.57 -5.61
C HIS A 12 7.43 -15.56 -4.44
N PRO A 13 8.24 -15.75 -3.39
CA PRO A 13 8.27 -14.82 -2.26
C PRO A 13 8.86 -13.46 -2.65
N PHE A 14 8.77 -12.49 -1.73
CA PHE A 14 9.43 -11.20 -1.86
C PHE A 14 10.91 -11.40 -2.29
N PRO A 15 11.41 -10.60 -3.26
CA PRO A 15 10.78 -9.42 -3.87
C PRO A 15 10.20 -9.67 -5.29
N ALA A 16 9.68 -10.85 -5.59
CA ALA A 16 9.24 -11.20 -6.94
C ALA A 16 8.16 -10.28 -7.50
N ASP A 17 7.18 -9.92 -6.70
CA ASP A 17 6.08 -9.00 -7.00
C ASP A 17 6.57 -7.56 -7.25
N VAL A 18 7.56 -7.11 -6.47
CA VAL A 18 8.23 -5.81 -6.64
C VAL A 18 8.98 -5.77 -7.99
N GLU A 19 9.68 -6.84 -8.33
CA GLU A 19 10.41 -6.96 -9.61
C GLU A 19 9.45 -6.90 -10.80
N ASP A 20 8.32 -7.60 -10.73
CA ASP A 20 7.30 -7.60 -11.77
C ASP A 20 6.67 -6.21 -11.94
N THR A 21 6.35 -5.55 -10.84
CA THR A 21 5.79 -4.18 -10.86
C THR A 21 6.78 -3.19 -11.46
N ILE A 22 8.06 -3.29 -11.11
CA ILE A 22 9.14 -2.47 -11.71
C ILE A 22 9.29 -2.75 -13.20
N GLY A 23 9.16 -4.01 -13.60
CA GLY A 23 9.17 -4.39 -15.02
C GLY A 23 8.09 -3.66 -15.81
N VAL A 24 6.85 -3.69 -15.32
CA VAL A 24 5.72 -2.97 -15.92
C VAL A 24 5.94 -1.45 -15.89
N TYR A 25 6.44 -0.91 -14.77
CA TYR A 25 6.71 0.52 -14.65
C TYR A 25 7.75 0.99 -15.68
N LYS A 26 8.83 0.23 -15.89
CA LYS A 26 9.83 0.54 -16.92
C LYS A 26 9.25 0.55 -18.35
N GLU A 27 8.31 -0.35 -18.65
CA GLU A 27 7.62 -0.34 -19.94
C GLU A 27 6.75 0.90 -20.09
N LEU A 28 6.04 1.31 -19.04
CA LEU A 28 5.23 2.53 -19.06
C LEU A 28 6.09 3.79 -19.26
N LEU A 29 7.28 3.85 -18.70
CA LEU A 29 8.22 4.97 -18.88
C LEU A 29 8.69 5.17 -20.33
N LYS A 30 8.55 4.17 -21.20
CA LYS A 30 8.83 4.33 -22.65
C LYS A 30 7.78 5.20 -23.35
N THR A 31 6.57 5.30 -22.78
CA THR A 31 5.45 5.98 -23.40
C THR A 31 4.98 7.22 -22.59
N TYR A 32 5.06 7.12 -21.27
CA TYR A 32 4.54 8.14 -20.35
C TYR A 32 5.65 8.78 -19.54
N LYS A 33 5.53 10.08 -19.31
CA LYS A 33 6.41 10.77 -18.36
C LYS A 33 6.08 10.31 -16.93
N PRO A 34 7.07 10.16 -16.04
CA PRO A 34 6.83 9.65 -14.68
C PRO A 34 5.77 10.46 -13.89
N GLN A 35 5.74 11.78 -14.06
CA GLN A 35 4.73 12.64 -13.42
C GLN A 35 3.28 12.38 -13.89
N ASN A 36 3.09 11.64 -14.98
CA ASN A 36 1.79 11.25 -15.52
C ASN A 36 1.41 9.80 -15.16
N ILE A 37 2.21 9.13 -14.35
CA ILE A 37 1.96 7.77 -13.88
C ILE A 37 1.58 7.82 -12.41
N GLY A 38 0.41 7.31 -12.05
CA GLY A 38 0.02 7.03 -10.68
C GLY A 38 0.26 5.57 -10.35
N LEU A 39 0.85 5.28 -9.20
CA LEU A 39 0.97 3.92 -8.66
C LEU A 39 0.09 3.78 -7.43
N TYR A 40 -0.84 2.84 -7.45
CA TYR A 40 -1.75 2.66 -6.32
C TYR A 40 -2.19 1.21 -6.17
N GLY A 41 -2.64 0.87 -4.98
CA GLY A 41 -3.17 -0.44 -4.68
C GLY A 41 -3.99 -0.50 -3.40
N THR A 42 -4.66 -1.64 -3.22
CA THR A 42 -5.46 -1.97 -2.03
C THR A 42 -4.84 -3.18 -1.33
N SER A 43 -4.80 -3.16 0.02
CA SER A 43 -4.31 -4.29 0.83
C SER A 43 -2.88 -4.68 0.44
N ALA A 44 -2.64 -5.91 -0.01
CA ALA A 44 -1.35 -6.34 -0.55
C ALA A 44 -0.83 -5.41 -1.65
N GLY A 45 -1.71 -4.93 -2.56
CA GLY A 45 -1.33 -3.95 -3.58
C GLY A 45 -0.91 -2.59 -3.02
N ALA A 46 -1.46 -2.18 -1.88
CA ALA A 46 -1.03 -0.96 -1.19
C ALA A 46 0.37 -1.12 -0.56
N ILE A 47 0.66 -2.29 0.00
CA ILE A 47 1.98 -2.65 0.50
C ILE A 47 2.98 -2.62 -0.66
N LEU A 48 2.68 -3.32 -1.74
CA LEU A 48 3.49 -3.37 -2.96
C LEU A 48 3.72 -1.97 -3.58
N THR A 49 2.79 -1.03 -3.44
CA THR A 49 2.97 0.36 -3.87
C THR A 49 4.10 1.04 -3.10
N GLY A 50 4.14 0.86 -1.78
CA GLY A 50 5.21 1.38 -0.92
C GLY A 50 6.55 0.72 -1.24
N GLU A 51 6.61 -0.60 -1.28
CA GLU A 51 7.79 -1.41 -1.59
C GLU A 51 8.39 -1.05 -2.95
N THR A 52 7.54 -1.01 -3.98
CA THR A 52 7.96 -0.61 -5.34
C THR A 52 8.55 0.79 -5.36
N THR A 53 7.94 1.75 -4.65
CA THR A 53 8.43 3.13 -4.64
C THR A 53 9.81 3.24 -3.98
N VAL A 54 10.04 2.54 -2.87
CA VAL A 54 11.36 2.46 -2.23
C VAL A 54 12.38 1.83 -3.19
N LYS A 55 12.00 0.74 -3.85
CA LYS A 55 12.91 0.04 -4.77
C LYS A 55 13.23 0.87 -6.01
N LEU A 56 12.27 1.60 -6.58
CA LEU A 56 12.51 2.54 -7.68
C LEU A 56 13.59 3.57 -7.31
N ARG A 57 13.50 4.14 -6.10
CA ARG A 57 14.51 5.07 -5.59
C ARG A 57 15.88 4.42 -5.46
N GLN A 58 15.97 3.22 -4.87
CA GLN A 58 17.24 2.50 -4.75
C GLN A 58 17.91 2.24 -6.10
N LEU A 59 17.11 2.01 -7.14
CA LEU A 59 17.56 1.81 -8.51
C LEU A 59 17.87 3.11 -9.27
N GLY A 60 17.65 4.28 -8.66
CA GLY A 60 17.82 5.57 -9.33
C GLY A 60 16.82 5.80 -10.46
N LEU A 61 15.69 5.09 -10.45
CA LEU A 61 14.62 5.28 -11.43
C LEU A 61 13.72 6.47 -11.04
N PRO A 62 13.14 7.16 -12.02
CA PRO A 62 12.21 8.25 -11.72
C PRO A 62 11.00 7.70 -10.97
N LEU A 63 10.52 8.45 -9.96
CA LEU A 63 9.35 8.09 -9.19
C LEU A 63 8.06 8.48 -9.93
N PRO A 64 6.93 7.81 -9.68
CA PRO A 64 5.63 8.19 -10.25
C PRO A 64 5.17 9.58 -9.77
N GLY A 65 4.18 10.16 -10.44
CA GLY A 65 3.64 11.48 -10.10
C GLY A 65 2.76 11.48 -8.85
N ALA A 66 2.16 10.35 -8.51
CA ALA A 66 1.30 10.20 -7.32
C ALA A 66 1.27 8.75 -6.84
N LEU A 67 1.00 8.57 -5.54
CA LEU A 67 0.81 7.25 -4.91
C LEU A 67 -0.57 7.15 -4.28
N GLY A 68 -1.14 5.93 -4.29
CA GLY A 68 -2.33 5.58 -3.52
C GLY A 68 -2.06 4.34 -2.66
N ILE A 69 -2.14 4.50 -1.34
CA ILE A 69 -1.95 3.42 -0.36
C ILE A 69 -3.28 3.22 0.37
N PHE A 70 -4.08 2.26 -0.12
CA PHE A 70 -5.43 2.05 0.36
C PHE A 70 -5.49 0.79 1.23
N SER A 71 -5.67 0.95 2.56
CA SER A 71 -5.63 -0.14 3.54
C SER A 71 -4.32 -0.94 3.46
N GLY A 72 -3.17 -0.28 3.62
CA GLY A 72 -1.84 -0.89 3.55
C GLY A 72 -1.06 -0.81 4.85
N THR A 73 0.06 -1.50 4.92
CA THR A 73 1.07 -1.33 5.96
C THR A 73 2.43 -1.04 5.35
N GLY A 74 3.34 -0.51 6.14
CA GLY A 74 4.74 -0.32 5.76
C GLY A 74 5.70 -0.95 6.77
N ASP A 75 5.22 -1.89 7.60
CA ASP A 75 6.02 -2.53 8.64
C ASP A 75 5.59 -3.98 8.85
N PHE A 76 6.39 -4.92 8.37
CA PHE A 76 6.20 -6.35 8.61
C PHE A 76 6.74 -6.82 9.96
N SER A 77 7.56 -6.00 10.63
CA SER A 77 8.06 -6.35 11.97
C SER A 77 7.02 -6.08 13.06
N ARG A 78 6.00 -5.23 12.77
CA ARG A 78 4.98 -4.84 13.74
C ARG A 78 3.71 -4.35 13.05
N LEU A 79 2.69 -5.20 13.00
CA LEU A 79 1.43 -4.88 12.31
C LEU A 79 0.50 -3.90 13.07
N GLY A 80 0.73 -3.71 14.39
CA GLY A 80 -0.01 -2.74 15.20
C GLY A 80 -1.30 -3.26 15.82
N ASP A 81 -1.97 -2.39 16.59
CA ASP A 81 -3.09 -2.78 17.47
C ASP A 81 -4.34 -3.20 16.69
N SER A 82 -4.62 -2.55 15.57
CA SER A 82 -5.80 -2.89 14.76
C SER A 82 -5.75 -4.32 14.23
N TRP A 83 -4.56 -4.80 13.87
CA TRP A 83 -4.37 -6.19 13.50
C TRP A 83 -4.74 -7.15 14.63
N ALA A 84 -4.23 -6.91 15.84
CA ALA A 84 -4.53 -7.75 16.99
C ALA A 84 -6.02 -7.72 17.35
N MET A 85 -6.66 -6.55 17.30
CA MET A 85 -8.07 -6.38 17.67
C MET A 85 -9.03 -6.97 16.64
N TYR A 86 -8.83 -6.68 15.36
CA TYR A 86 -9.81 -7.05 14.33
C TYR A 86 -9.54 -8.41 13.70
N ALA A 87 -8.33 -8.92 13.78
CA ALA A 87 -8.05 -10.29 13.43
C ALA A 87 -8.73 -11.29 14.37
N LEU A 88 -8.83 -10.97 15.67
CA LEU A 88 -9.59 -11.75 16.64
C LEU A 88 -11.11 -11.71 16.42
N GLN A 89 -11.65 -10.63 15.87
CA GLN A 89 -13.08 -10.46 15.61
C GLN A 89 -13.51 -10.96 14.23
N GLY A 90 -12.54 -11.34 13.41
CA GLY A 90 -12.71 -12.07 12.16
C GLY A 90 -13.29 -11.27 10.99
N LEU A 91 -12.47 -11.05 9.95
CA LEU A 91 -12.96 -11.02 8.58
C LEU A 91 -13.65 -12.34 8.19
N SER A 92 -13.33 -13.42 8.92
CA SER A 92 -13.82 -14.78 8.67
C SER A 92 -14.93 -15.22 9.63
N GLY A 93 -15.31 -14.40 10.63
CA GLY A 93 -16.27 -14.78 11.66
C GLY A 93 -15.75 -15.84 12.65
N HIS A 94 -14.45 -16.17 12.64
CA HIS A 94 -13.83 -17.07 13.56
C HIS A 94 -13.03 -16.31 14.64
N LEU A 95 -13.13 -16.77 15.88
CA LEU A 95 -12.44 -16.20 17.05
C LEU A 95 -11.00 -16.73 17.20
N ASP A 96 -10.52 -17.55 16.29
CA ASP A 96 -9.17 -18.06 16.33
C ASP A 96 -8.18 -16.93 16.03
N PRO A 97 -7.14 -16.77 16.87
CA PRO A 97 -6.06 -15.84 16.55
C PRO A 97 -5.50 -16.22 15.17
N PRO A 98 -5.40 -15.26 14.23
CA PRO A 98 -4.80 -15.58 12.95
C PRO A 98 -3.36 -16.03 13.21
N ASP A 99 -2.94 -17.09 12.56
CA ASP A 99 -1.52 -17.45 12.50
C ASP A 99 -0.80 -16.44 11.62
N VAL A 100 -0.63 -15.24 12.17
CA VAL A 100 0.02 -14.09 11.54
C VAL A 100 1.41 -14.47 11.03
N GLN A 101 2.09 -15.39 11.73
CA GLN A 101 3.44 -15.78 11.38
C GLN A 101 3.52 -16.68 10.15
N LYS A 102 2.45 -17.38 9.78
CA LYS A 102 2.50 -18.33 8.67
C LYS A 102 2.37 -17.65 7.30
N HIS A 103 1.39 -16.75 7.14
CA HIS A 103 1.19 -16.04 5.88
C HIS A 103 2.33 -15.07 5.58
N ASP A 104 2.82 -14.37 6.62
CA ASP A 104 3.95 -13.45 6.46
C ASP A 104 5.24 -14.19 6.11
N LYS A 105 5.48 -15.39 6.67
CA LYS A 105 6.66 -16.20 6.33
C LYS A 105 6.69 -16.64 4.88
N ASP A 106 5.55 -16.99 4.30
CA ASP A 106 5.46 -17.41 2.91
C ASP A 106 5.82 -16.24 1.95
N TYR A 107 5.43 -15.03 2.30
CA TYR A 107 5.75 -13.83 1.52
C TYR A 107 7.16 -13.31 1.77
N VAL A 108 7.49 -13.10 3.04
CA VAL A 108 8.76 -12.48 3.46
C VAL A 108 9.96 -13.38 3.20
N GLY A 109 9.77 -14.72 3.27
CA GLY A 109 10.85 -15.68 3.15
C GLY A 109 11.90 -15.51 4.27
N THR A 110 13.15 -15.28 3.88
CA THR A 110 14.28 -15.07 4.80
C THR A 110 14.70 -13.60 4.93
N THR A 111 13.93 -12.69 4.35
CA THR A 111 14.24 -11.26 4.35
C THR A 111 14.10 -10.67 5.76
N ASP A 112 14.98 -9.76 6.14
CA ASP A 112 14.84 -9.01 7.38
C ASP A 112 13.53 -8.21 7.36
N LEU A 113 12.69 -8.38 8.38
CA LEU A 113 11.41 -7.68 8.52
C LEU A 113 11.54 -6.16 8.52
N LYS A 114 12.75 -5.64 8.78
CA LYS A 114 13.09 -4.21 8.72
C LYS A 114 13.83 -3.81 7.45
N ASP A 115 13.94 -4.70 6.47
CA ASP A 115 14.45 -4.30 5.15
C ASP A 115 13.62 -3.12 4.63
N PRO A 116 14.26 -2.01 4.21
CA PRO A 116 13.53 -0.79 3.82
C PRO A 116 12.62 -0.96 2.61
N VAL A 117 12.87 -1.93 1.74
CA VAL A 117 11.98 -2.23 0.60
C VAL A 117 10.76 -2.99 1.10
N LEU A 118 10.96 -4.07 1.86
CA LEU A 118 9.87 -4.86 2.44
C LEU A 118 9.02 -4.03 3.41
N SER A 119 9.65 -3.20 4.21
CA SER A 119 9.01 -2.37 5.24
C SER A 119 9.37 -0.90 5.04
N PRO A 120 8.64 -0.17 4.18
CA PRO A 120 8.89 1.25 3.86
C PRO A 120 8.93 2.20 5.06
N LEU A 121 8.45 1.79 6.22
CA LEU A 121 8.60 2.55 7.47
C LEU A 121 10.07 2.76 7.86
N TYR A 122 10.96 1.88 7.42
CA TYR A 122 12.41 1.97 7.68
C TYR A 122 13.18 2.65 6.55
N ALA A 123 12.49 3.07 5.49
CA ALA A 123 13.09 3.79 4.37
C ALA A 123 13.16 5.31 4.61
N ASP A 124 14.13 5.98 3.99
CA ASP A 124 14.04 7.42 3.80
C ASP A 124 13.02 7.73 2.71
N VAL A 125 11.88 8.31 3.09
CA VAL A 125 10.79 8.64 2.16
C VAL A 125 10.78 10.14 1.79
N LYS A 126 11.79 10.92 2.18
CA LYS A 126 11.89 12.33 1.81
C LYS A 126 11.87 12.50 0.29
N GLY A 127 11.00 13.38 -0.20
CA GLY A 127 10.83 13.63 -1.64
C GLY A 127 10.08 12.51 -2.38
N PHE A 128 9.36 11.65 -1.67
CA PHE A 128 8.38 10.76 -2.29
C PHE A 128 7.24 11.56 -2.93
N PRO A 129 6.55 10.99 -3.91
CA PRO A 129 5.42 11.63 -4.58
C PRO A 129 4.29 11.97 -3.60
N PRO A 130 3.41 12.92 -3.95
CA PRO A 130 2.15 13.12 -3.26
C PRO A 130 1.43 11.79 -3.07
N THR A 131 0.95 11.51 -1.85
CA THR A 131 0.42 10.19 -1.50
C THR A 131 -0.93 10.32 -0.80
N LEU A 132 -1.92 9.59 -1.31
CA LEU A 132 -3.22 9.43 -0.66
C LEU A 132 -3.26 8.10 0.09
N PHE A 133 -3.57 8.18 1.38
CA PHE A 133 -3.88 7.04 2.23
C PHE A 133 -5.38 6.99 2.47
N ILE A 134 -6.00 5.80 2.33
CA ILE A 134 -7.40 5.57 2.71
C ILE A 134 -7.45 4.33 3.60
N THR A 135 -8.21 4.42 4.68
CA THR A 135 -8.48 3.33 5.62
C THR A 135 -9.85 3.52 6.26
N SER A 136 -10.18 2.70 7.24
CA SER A 136 -11.44 2.81 7.98
C SER A 136 -11.30 2.37 9.43
N GLY A 137 -12.29 2.72 10.25
CA GLY A 137 -12.25 2.50 11.70
C GLY A 137 -12.21 1.03 12.12
N ARG A 138 -12.63 0.08 11.26
CA ARG A 138 -12.56 -1.38 11.51
C ARG A 138 -11.63 -2.10 10.53
N ASP A 139 -10.71 -1.38 9.95
CA ASP A 139 -9.70 -1.96 9.06
C ASP A 139 -8.60 -2.65 9.87
N ILE A 140 -8.32 -3.91 9.56
CA ILE A 140 -7.22 -4.66 10.19
C ILE A 140 -5.86 -3.98 9.99
N LEU A 141 -5.68 -3.22 8.90
CA LEU A 141 -4.45 -2.48 8.59
C LEU A 141 -4.53 -0.98 8.97
N LEU A 142 -5.53 -0.56 9.75
CA LEU A 142 -5.65 0.84 10.21
C LEU A 142 -4.38 1.34 10.88
N SER A 143 -3.81 0.57 11.82
CA SER A 143 -2.56 0.95 12.49
C SER A 143 -1.41 1.09 11.51
N GLY A 144 -1.22 0.12 10.61
CA GLY A 144 -0.17 0.16 9.60
C GLY A 144 -0.29 1.37 8.68
N THR A 145 -1.51 1.63 8.18
CA THR A 145 -1.81 2.78 7.30
C THR A 145 -1.51 4.12 8.01
N THR A 146 -1.98 4.28 9.25
CA THR A 146 -1.80 5.54 9.99
C THR A 146 -0.36 5.78 10.42
N ILE A 147 0.37 4.74 10.80
CA ILE A 147 1.80 4.83 11.15
C ILE A 147 2.61 5.22 9.92
N LEU A 148 2.37 4.56 8.78
CA LEU A 148 3.07 4.87 7.54
C LEU A 148 2.75 6.30 7.04
N HIS A 149 1.49 6.71 7.10
CA HIS A 149 1.09 8.09 6.79
C HIS A 149 1.86 9.12 7.63
N ARG A 150 1.95 8.92 8.96
CA ARG A 150 2.71 9.82 9.84
C ARG A 150 4.21 9.85 9.50
N HIS A 151 4.78 8.73 9.08
CA HIS A 151 6.16 8.65 8.62
C HIS A 151 6.38 9.53 7.38
N PHE A 152 5.47 9.49 6.41
CA PHE A 152 5.50 10.33 5.22
C PHE A 152 5.36 11.82 5.58
N LEU A 153 4.41 12.17 6.46
CA LEU A 153 4.27 13.56 6.95
C LEU A 153 5.53 14.07 7.63
N ALA A 154 6.15 13.26 8.50
CA ALA A 154 7.37 13.64 9.21
C ALA A 154 8.55 13.87 8.25
N ALA A 155 8.57 13.19 7.10
CA ALA A 155 9.55 13.38 6.05
C ALA A 155 9.25 14.57 5.11
N GLY A 156 8.13 15.29 5.33
CA GLY A 156 7.70 16.42 4.51
C GLY A 156 7.07 16.05 3.17
N VAL A 157 6.56 14.82 3.04
CA VAL A 157 5.79 14.38 1.87
C VAL A 157 4.38 14.99 1.94
N ASP A 158 3.84 15.42 0.80
CA ASP A 158 2.41 15.78 0.67
C ASP A 158 1.57 14.50 0.82
N ALA A 159 1.23 14.15 2.06
CA ALA A 159 0.53 12.93 2.42
C ALA A 159 -0.86 13.26 3.00
N GLN A 160 -1.90 12.77 2.35
CA GLN A 160 -3.29 12.93 2.78
C GLN A 160 -3.80 11.63 3.36
N LEU A 161 -4.59 11.70 4.43
CA LEU A 161 -5.26 10.54 5.03
C LEU A 161 -6.76 10.77 5.09
N VAL A 162 -7.52 9.81 4.58
CA VAL A 162 -8.97 9.73 4.74
C VAL A 162 -9.31 8.44 5.48
N ALA A 163 -9.95 8.58 6.64
CA ALA A 163 -10.41 7.46 7.44
C ALA A 163 -11.94 7.46 7.50
N PHE A 164 -12.56 6.39 7.05
CA PHE A 164 -14.00 6.19 7.12
C PHE A 164 -14.39 5.55 8.44
N GLU A 165 -15.54 5.97 9.00
CA GLU A 165 -16.03 5.43 10.27
C GLU A 165 -16.57 4.01 10.10
N ALA A 166 -16.19 3.11 11.02
CA ALA A 166 -16.79 1.80 11.26
C ALA A 166 -16.91 0.83 10.07
N LEU A 167 -16.23 1.07 8.94
CA LEU A 167 -16.25 0.18 7.78
C LEU A 167 -15.11 -0.86 7.85
N PRO A 168 -15.28 -2.04 7.24
CA PRO A 168 -14.27 -3.09 7.26
C PRO A 168 -13.11 -2.81 6.30
N HIS A 169 -12.09 -3.66 6.35
CA HIS A 169 -10.96 -3.64 5.44
C HIS A 169 -11.40 -3.63 3.97
N ALA A 170 -10.85 -2.71 3.16
CA ALA A 170 -11.14 -2.56 1.73
C ALA A 170 -12.64 -2.48 1.41
N PHE A 171 -13.42 -1.78 2.23
CA PHE A 171 -14.88 -1.66 2.12
C PHE A 171 -15.35 -1.19 0.73
N TRP A 172 -14.55 -0.44 0.01
CA TRP A 172 -14.86 0.02 -1.35
C TRP A 172 -15.02 -1.09 -2.38
N ASN A 173 -14.68 -2.34 -2.05
CA ASN A 173 -14.98 -3.50 -2.88
C ASN A 173 -16.50 -3.82 -2.92
N ASP A 174 -17.27 -3.38 -1.92
CA ASP A 174 -18.73 -3.41 -1.98
C ASP A 174 -19.24 -2.13 -2.67
N VAL A 175 -19.49 -2.23 -3.96
CA VAL A 175 -19.92 -1.10 -4.80
C VAL A 175 -21.33 -0.57 -4.46
N ASN A 176 -22.09 -1.28 -3.62
CA ASN A 176 -23.43 -0.87 -3.21
C ASN A 176 -23.38 0.14 -2.04
N LEU A 177 -22.28 0.21 -1.32
CA LEU A 177 -22.12 1.17 -0.23
C LEU A 177 -21.98 2.61 -0.78
N PRO A 178 -22.70 3.58 -0.23
CA PRO A 178 -22.52 4.98 -0.60
C PRO A 178 -21.09 5.48 -0.30
N GLU A 179 -20.49 5.02 0.78
CA GLU A 179 -19.11 5.35 1.17
C GLU A 179 -18.08 4.82 0.16
N SER A 180 -18.37 3.72 -0.53
CA SER A 180 -17.49 3.21 -1.60
C SER A 180 -17.45 4.17 -2.77
N ARG A 181 -18.59 4.77 -3.15
CA ARG A 181 -18.64 5.80 -4.20
C ARG A 181 -17.89 7.06 -3.78
N GLU A 182 -18.01 7.44 -2.52
CA GLU A 182 -17.27 8.57 -1.95
C GLU A 182 -15.76 8.30 -2.01
N ALA A 183 -15.30 7.12 -1.56
CA ALA A 183 -13.90 6.73 -1.59
C ALA A 183 -13.33 6.75 -3.01
N TYR A 184 -14.02 6.15 -3.99
CA TYR A 184 -13.60 6.22 -5.40
C TYR A 184 -13.58 7.65 -5.94
N GLY A 185 -14.53 8.50 -5.54
CA GLY A 185 -14.53 9.92 -5.90
C GLY A 185 -13.31 10.67 -5.34
N ILE A 186 -12.89 10.34 -4.12
CA ILE A 186 -11.69 10.91 -3.48
C ILE A 186 -10.43 10.44 -4.21
N MET A 187 -10.31 9.13 -4.47
CA MET A 187 -9.19 8.54 -5.22
C MET A 187 -9.04 9.19 -6.60
N ALA A 188 -10.14 9.31 -7.34
CA ALA A 188 -10.15 9.88 -8.67
C ALA A 188 -9.72 11.35 -8.67
N ARG A 189 -10.30 12.17 -7.79
CA ARG A 189 -9.94 13.60 -7.66
C ARG A 189 -8.46 13.77 -7.31
N PHE A 190 -7.96 13.01 -6.34
CA PHE A 190 -6.56 13.08 -5.96
C PHE A 190 -5.63 12.78 -7.14
N LEU A 191 -5.87 11.70 -7.86
CA LEU A 191 -5.06 11.34 -9.02
C LEU A 191 -5.17 12.37 -10.14
N ASP A 192 -6.37 12.91 -10.39
CA ASP A 192 -6.60 13.93 -11.40
C ASP A 192 -5.91 15.27 -11.09
N GLU A 193 -5.81 15.60 -9.79
CA GLU A 193 -5.11 16.80 -9.32
C GLU A 193 -3.59 16.66 -9.36
N LYS A 194 -3.06 15.47 -9.04
CA LYS A 194 -1.61 15.24 -8.84
C LYS A 194 -0.89 14.73 -10.08
N LEU A 195 -1.60 14.07 -10.99
CA LEU A 195 -0.98 13.64 -12.24
C LEU A 195 -0.92 14.81 -13.22
N GLY A 196 0.23 14.95 -13.87
CA GLY A 196 0.49 16.07 -14.78
C GLY A 196 -0.55 16.17 -15.90
N LYS A 197 -1.06 17.35 -16.09
CA LYS A 197 -1.91 17.76 -17.21
C LYS A 197 -1.07 18.07 -18.43
#